data_c1f29acc6dde1bcc360240f2f5ce2605
#
_entry.id   c1f29acc6dde1bcc360240f2f5ce2605
#
_cell.length_a   1.000
_cell.length_b   1.000
_cell.length_c   1.000
_cell.angle_alpha   90.00
_cell.angle_beta   90.00
_cell.angle_gamma   90.00
#
_symmetry.space_group_name_H-M   'P 1'
#
loop_
_entity.id
_entity.type
_entity.pdbx_description
1 polymer ?
#
loop_
_entity_poly.entity_id
_entity_poly.type
_entity_poly.pdbx_seq_one_letter_code
_entity_poly.pdbx_strand_id
1 'polypeptide(L)'
;MIRSLKTCLKSDLFRETVTIIVPIWAVLGIFILSMFLIFIPSLENSLTDQKKETIQTLTHSAVSLLSEYQERSLTGELTMSEAKSRAIERIRYLRYGADAKDYFWIIDLHPFMLMHPYRPDLEGRDLTSFTDIQGGFPFMGMVETAL
;
A
#
# COMPACT_ATOMS: atom_id res chain seq x y z
N MET A 1 22.79 -2.65 -70.44
CA MET A 1 22.64 -3.95 -69.78
C MET A 1 23.10 -3.97 -68.29
N ILE A 2 24.26 -3.42 -67.96
CA ILE A 2 24.84 -3.49 -66.59
C ILE A 2 24.05 -2.63 -65.55
N ARG A 3 23.42 -1.50 -65.92
CA ARG A 3 22.59 -0.65 -65.04
C ARG A 3 21.29 -1.35 -64.61
N SER A 4 20.66 -2.12 -65.49
CA SER A 4 19.39 -2.80 -65.21
C SER A 4 19.61 -3.99 -64.23
N LEU A 5 20.72 -4.67 -64.34
CA LEU A 5 21.10 -5.73 -63.41
C LEU A 5 21.37 -5.25 -61.95
N LYS A 6 22.04 -4.09 -61.80
CA LYS A 6 22.29 -3.47 -60.48
C LYS A 6 21.02 -3.00 -59.78
N THR A 7 20.03 -2.57 -60.56
CA THR A 7 18.74 -2.10 -60.01
C THR A 7 17.89 -3.29 -59.57
N CYS A 8 17.88 -4.38 -60.30
CA CYS A 8 17.19 -5.63 -60.00
C CYS A 8 17.81 -6.29 -58.72
N LEU A 9 19.12 -6.38 -58.65
CA LEU A 9 19.82 -6.98 -57.50
C LEU A 9 19.59 -6.15 -56.24
N LYS A 10 19.52 -4.81 -56.33
CA LYS A 10 19.26 -3.95 -55.20
C LYS A 10 17.82 -4.05 -54.69
N SER A 11 16.84 -4.30 -55.57
CA SER A 11 15.43 -4.47 -55.17
C SER A 11 15.21 -5.82 -54.46
N ASP A 12 15.89 -6.86 -54.93
CA ASP A 12 15.78 -8.22 -54.31
C ASP A 12 16.43 -8.26 -52.94
N LEU A 13 17.65 -7.70 -52.80
CA LEU A 13 18.31 -7.57 -51.50
C LEU A 13 17.48 -6.72 -50.54
N PHE A 14 16.88 -5.64 -50.99
CA PHE A 14 16.03 -4.78 -50.13
C PHE A 14 14.78 -5.55 -49.68
N ARG A 15 14.16 -6.32 -50.56
CA ARG A 15 12.97 -7.13 -50.31
C ARG A 15 13.26 -8.24 -49.29
N GLU A 16 14.40 -8.95 -49.41
CA GLU A 16 14.84 -9.97 -48.47
C GLU A 16 15.14 -9.36 -47.07
N THR A 17 15.83 -8.20 -47.05
CA THR A 17 16.13 -7.52 -45.80
C THR A 17 14.86 -7.08 -45.06
N VAL A 18 13.88 -6.51 -45.75
CA VAL A 18 12.60 -6.10 -45.17
C VAL A 18 11.83 -7.32 -44.66
N THR A 19 11.82 -8.41 -45.39
CA THR A 19 11.12 -9.66 -45.00
C THR A 19 11.66 -10.28 -43.70
N ILE A 20 12.94 -10.08 -43.40
CA ILE A 20 13.56 -10.55 -42.15
C ILE A 20 13.44 -9.52 -41.03
N ILE A 21 13.70 -8.24 -41.30
CA ILE A 21 13.76 -7.20 -40.29
C ILE A 21 12.37 -6.84 -39.74
N VAL A 22 11.35 -6.75 -40.60
CA VAL A 22 9.99 -6.37 -40.17
C VAL A 22 9.42 -7.31 -39.11
N PRO A 23 9.45 -8.65 -39.26
CA PRO A 23 8.93 -9.51 -38.20
C PRO A 23 9.73 -9.47 -36.92
N ILE A 24 11.04 -9.22 -36.96
CA ILE A 24 11.86 -9.05 -35.76
C ILE A 24 11.40 -7.81 -34.98
N TRP A 25 11.21 -6.68 -35.65
CA TRP A 25 10.68 -5.47 -34.99
C TRP A 25 9.24 -5.62 -34.53
N ALA A 26 8.42 -6.38 -35.24
CA ALA A 26 7.06 -6.69 -34.80
C ALA A 26 7.03 -7.49 -33.50
N VAL A 27 7.85 -8.53 -33.42
CA VAL A 27 7.98 -9.36 -32.18
C VAL A 27 8.51 -8.50 -31.01
N LEU A 28 9.54 -7.69 -31.27
CA LEU A 28 10.08 -6.77 -30.25
C LEU A 28 9.02 -5.77 -29.77
N GLY A 29 8.25 -5.19 -30.69
CA GLY A 29 7.17 -4.28 -30.38
C GLY A 29 6.07 -4.92 -29.53
N ILE A 30 5.64 -6.14 -29.89
CA ILE A 30 4.67 -6.91 -29.10
C ILE A 30 5.22 -7.23 -27.72
N PHE A 31 6.49 -7.61 -27.61
CA PHE A 31 7.12 -7.88 -26.30
C PHE A 31 7.15 -6.64 -25.41
N ILE A 32 7.58 -5.49 -25.94
CA ILE A 32 7.57 -4.21 -25.21
C ILE A 32 6.15 -3.86 -24.80
N LEU A 33 5.18 -3.97 -25.70
CA LEU A 33 3.78 -3.69 -25.41
C LEU A 33 3.23 -4.59 -24.29
N SER A 34 3.55 -5.87 -24.31
CA SER A 34 3.13 -6.81 -23.26
C SER A 34 3.75 -6.49 -21.92
N MET A 35 5.00 -6.04 -21.87
CA MET A 35 5.65 -5.56 -20.65
C MET A 35 4.90 -4.37 -20.04
N PHE A 36 4.52 -3.37 -20.85
CA PHE A 36 3.83 -2.20 -20.35
C PHE A 36 2.38 -2.46 -19.97
N LEU A 37 1.65 -3.26 -20.75
CA LEU A 37 0.20 -3.43 -20.54
C LEU A 37 -0.15 -4.56 -19.56
N ILE A 38 0.71 -5.54 -19.39
CA ILE A 38 0.40 -6.73 -18.58
C ILE A 38 1.34 -6.83 -17.37
N PHE A 39 2.65 -6.81 -17.62
CA PHE A 39 3.63 -7.13 -16.60
C PHE A 39 3.75 -6.04 -15.53
N ILE A 40 3.85 -4.77 -15.93
CA ILE A 40 3.99 -3.65 -14.97
C ILE A 40 2.75 -3.51 -14.08
N PRO A 41 1.50 -3.47 -14.59
CA PRO A 41 0.32 -3.41 -13.73
C PRO A 41 0.16 -4.63 -12.81
N SER A 42 0.54 -5.81 -13.29
CA SER A 42 0.51 -7.03 -12.47
C SER A 42 1.45 -6.95 -11.27
N LEU A 43 2.65 -6.40 -11.46
CA LEU A 43 3.61 -6.18 -10.37
C LEU A 43 3.09 -5.15 -9.35
N GLU A 44 2.55 -4.02 -9.81
CA GLU A 44 2.00 -2.99 -8.92
C GLU A 44 0.86 -3.53 -8.06
N ASN A 45 -0.06 -4.29 -8.66
CA ASN A 45 -1.15 -4.93 -7.93
C ASN A 45 -0.62 -5.92 -6.89
N SER A 46 0.34 -6.78 -7.27
CA SER A 46 0.93 -7.76 -6.36
C SER A 46 1.62 -7.10 -5.16
N LEU A 47 2.37 -6.01 -5.38
CA LEU A 47 3.01 -5.26 -4.31
C LEU A 47 2.00 -4.58 -3.39
N THR A 48 0.90 -4.08 -3.95
CA THR A 48 -0.18 -3.45 -3.17
C THR A 48 -0.90 -4.48 -2.31
N ASP A 49 -1.19 -5.65 -2.85
CA ASP A 49 -1.85 -6.74 -2.12
C ASP A 49 -0.98 -7.27 -0.98
N GLN A 50 0.33 -7.44 -1.20
CA GLN A 50 1.26 -7.83 -0.15
C GLN A 50 1.32 -6.78 0.99
N LYS A 51 1.30 -5.48 0.66
CA LYS A 51 1.25 -4.43 1.68
C LYS A 51 -0.04 -4.46 2.48
N LYS A 52 -1.19 -4.67 1.83
CA LYS A 52 -2.48 -4.82 2.51
C LYS A 52 -2.49 -6.01 3.46
N GLU A 53 -2.04 -7.17 3.02
CA GLU A 53 -1.95 -8.38 3.84
C GLU A 53 -1.03 -8.17 5.06
N THR A 54 0.10 -7.52 4.86
CA THR A 54 1.02 -7.17 5.95
C THR A 54 0.33 -6.26 6.98
N ILE A 55 -0.34 -5.18 6.53
CA ILE A 55 -1.05 -4.27 7.42
C ILE A 55 -2.18 -4.99 8.17
N GLN A 56 -2.94 -5.85 7.49
CA GLN A 56 -4.00 -6.65 8.12
C GLN A 56 -3.43 -7.56 9.21
N THR A 57 -2.36 -8.29 8.93
CA THR A 57 -1.71 -9.18 9.90
C THR A 57 -1.21 -8.41 11.13
N LEU A 58 -0.60 -7.24 10.92
CA LEU A 58 -0.13 -6.38 12.00
C LEU A 58 -1.30 -5.83 12.83
N THR A 59 -2.39 -5.42 12.17
CA THR A 59 -3.60 -4.95 12.85
C THR A 59 -4.24 -6.06 13.67
N HIS A 60 -4.35 -7.28 13.15
CA HIS A 60 -4.84 -8.44 13.90
C HIS A 60 -3.97 -8.73 15.13
N SER A 61 -2.65 -8.60 15.02
CA SER A 61 -1.74 -8.79 16.15
C SER A 61 -1.96 -7.73 17.23
N ALA A 62 -2.16 -6.47 16.84
CA ALA A 62 -2.49 -5.38 17.76
C ALA A 62 -3.85 -5.60 18.43
N VAL A 63 -4.88 -6.01 17.67
CA VAL A 63 -6.21 -6.33 18.21
C VAL A 63 -6.15 -7.51 19.18
N SER A 64 -5.38 -8.56 18.86
CA SER A 64 -5.18 -9.70 19.76
C SER A 64 -4.58 -9.28 21.10
N LEU A 65 -3.61 -8.36 21.08
CA LEU A 65 -3.05 -7.79 22.30
C LEU A 65 -4.09 -7.00 23.11
N LEU A 66 -4.92 -6.20 22.45
CA LEU A 66 -6.02 -5.48 23.12
C LEU A 66 -7.03 -6.45 23.75
N SER A 67 -7.35 -7.55 23.05
CA SER A 67 -8.27 -8.60 23.53
C SER A 67 -7.74 -9.31 24.77
N GLU A 68 -6.43 -9.53 24.89
CA GLU A 68 -5.81 -10.06 26.10
C GLU A 68 -6.12 -9.18 27.31
N TYR A 69 -5.92 -7.87 27.21
CA TYR A 69 -6.22 -6.95 28.31
C TYR A 69 -7.72 -6.88 28.64
N GLN A 70 -8.56 -7.00 27.63
CA GLN A 70 -10.01 -7.08 27.85
C GLN A 70 -10.38 -8.34 28.64
N GLU A 71 -9.82 -9.50 28.29
CA GLU A 71 -10.04 -10.76 29.00
C GLU A 71 -9.60 -10.67 30.46
N ARG A 72 -8.42 -10.10 30.70
CA ARG A 72 -7.90 -9.87 32.06
C ARG A 72 -8.80 -8.94 32.89
N SER A 73 -9.50 -8.02 32.24
CA SER A 73 -10.53 -7.20 32.90
C SER A 73 -11.81 -7.99 33.18
N LEU A 74 -12.23 -8.84 32.25
CA LEU A 74 -13.44 -9.68 32.43
C LEU A 74 -13.24 -10.76 33.52
N THR A 75 -12.03 -11.27 33.68
CA THR A 75 -11.67 -12.24 34.76
C THR A 75 -11.46 -11.57 36.11
N GLY A 76 -11.51 -10.23 36.18
CA GLY A 76 -11.32 -9.49 37.44
C GLY A 76 -9.85 -9.31 37.85
N GLU A 77 -8.88 -9.71 37.01
CA GLU A 77 -7.44 -9.51 37.29
C GLU A 77 -7.06 -8.04 37.24
N LEU A 78 -7.71 -7.28 36.33
CA LEU A 78 -7.54 -5.83 36.17
C LEU A 78 -8.89 -5.13 36.22
N THR A 79 -8.91 -3.91 36.71
CA THR A 79 -10.07 -3.04 36.46
C THR A 79 -10.13 -2.66 34.98
N MET A 80 -11.32 -2.32 34.47
CA MET A 80 -11.49 -1.88 33.09
C MET A 80 -10.61 -0.65 32.74
N SER A 81 -10.44 0.25 33.69
CA SER A 81 -9.58 1.43 33.53
C SER A 81 -8.10 1.05 33.40
N GLU A 82 -7.63 0.15 34.27
CA GLU A 82 -6.24 -0.32 34.21
C GLU A 82 -5.98 -1.11 32.93
N ALA A 83 -6.90 -2.01 32.53
CA ALA A 83 -6.78 -2.77 31.31
C ALA A 83 -6.64 -1.85 30.07
N LYS A 84 -7.52 -0.84 29.96
CA LYS A 84 -7.45 0.16 28.88
C LYS A 84 -6.13 0.92 28.90
N SER A 85 -5.72 1.43 30.06
CA SER A 85 -4.48 2.20 30.19
C SER A 85 -3.26 1.39 29.78
N ARG A 86 -3.15 0.15 30.28
CA ARG A 86 -2.03 -0.74 29.97
C ARG A 86 -2.03 -1.18 28.50
N ALA A 87 -3.20 -1.44 27.92
CA ALA A 87 -3.34 -1.79 26.52
C ALA A 87 -2.88 -0.64 25.60
N ILE A 88 -3.34 0.57 25.87
CA ILE A 88 -2.93 1.79 25.15
C ILE A 88 -1.41 1.97 25.23
N GLU A 89 -0.83 1.82 26.42
CA GLU A 89 0.60 2.00 26.64
C GLU A 89 1.43 0.93 25.87
N ARG A 90 0.94 -0.30 25.79
CA ARG A 90 1.61 -1.34 24.98
C ARG A 90 1.58 -1.02 23.49
N ILE A 91 0.44 -0.56 22.96
CA ILE A 91 0.32 -0.16 21.56
C ILE A 91 1.19 1.08 21.26
N ARG A 92 1.33 2.00 22.19
CA ARG A 92 2.15 3.21 22.06
C ARG A 92 3.59 2.90 21.64
N TYR A 93 4.17 1.82 22.16
CA TYR A 93 5.54 1.39 21.85
C TYR A 93 5.65 0.36 20.74
N LEU A 94 4.54 -0.10 20.19
CA LEU A 94 4.57 -1.06 19.10
C LEU A 94 5.06 -0.38 17.82
N ARG A 95 6.10 -0.95 17.23
CA ARG A 95 6.70 -0.48 15.98
C ARG A 95 6.76 -1.61 14.96
N TYR A 96 6.66 -1.26 13.69
CA TYR A 96 6.76 -2.22 12.59
C TYR A 96 7.50 -1.60 11.39
N GLY A 97 7.57 -2.34 10.27
CA GLY A 97 8.33 -1.94 9.10
C GLY A 97 9.83 -2.18 9.25
N ALA A 98 10.56 -2.08 8.13
CA ALA A 98 11.98 -2.44 8.05
C ALA A 98 12.89 -1.62 9.00
N ASP A 99 12.54 -0.35 9.23
CA ASP A 99 13.32 0.59 10.04
C ASP A 99 12.68 0.82 11.43
N ALA A 100 11.64 0.06 11.80
CA ALA A 100 10.84 0.27 13.01
C ALA A 100 10.33 1.73 13.16
N LYS A 101 10.00 2.37 12.05
CA LYS A 101 9.49 3.75 12.01
C LYS A 101 7.98 3.83 11.98
N ASP A 102 7.33 2.76 11.51
CA ASP A 102 5.87 2.68 11.44
C ASP A 102 5.29 2.39 12.82
N TYR A 103 4.10 2.88 13.08
CA TYR A 103 3.48 2.85 14.39
C TYR A 103 1.95 2.78 14.29
N PHE A 104 1.32 2.44 15.41
CA PHE A 104 -0.12 2.49 15.56
C PHE A 104 -0.54 3.75 16.30
N TRP A 105 -1.72 4.24 15.98
CA TRP A 105 -2.47 5.20 16.77
C TRP A 105 -3.85 4.63 17.08
N ILE A 106 -4.58 5.23 18.00
CA ILE A 106 -5.92 4.80 18.40
C ILE A 106 -6.86 6.01 18.37
N ILE A 107 -7.90 5.92 17.57
CA ILE A 107 -9.06 6.83 17.57
C ILE A 107 -10.32 6.04 17.87
N ASP A 108 -11.36 6.68 18.39
CA ASP A 108 -12.68 6.10 18.49
C ASP A 108 -13.53 6.39 17.23
N LEU A 109 -14.77 5.90 17.23
CA LEU A 109 -15.72 6.10 16.12
C LEU A 109 -16.30 7.52 16.04
N HIS A 110 -15.93 8.44 16.94
CA HIS A 110 -16.24 9.87 16.89
C HIS A 110 -14.97 10.71 16.69
N PRO A 111 -14.07 10.31 15.82
CA PRO A 111 -12.65 10.54 15.64
C PRO A 111 -11.97 11.30 16.80
N PHE A 112 -12.16 10.80 18.03
CA PHE A 112 -11.48 11.33 19.21
C PHE A 112 -10.13 10.59 19.36
N MET A 113 -9.03 11.34 19.42
CA MET A 113 -7.69 10.75 19.53
C MET A 113 -7.46 10.18 20.93
N LEU A 114 -7.40 8.86 21.04
CA LEU A 114 -7.13 8.17 22.30
C LEU A 114 -5.62 8.03 22.55
N MET A 115 -4.82 7.79 21.50
CA MET A 115 -3.37 7.66 21.62
C MET A 115 -2.67 7.93 20.29
N HIS A 116 -1.58 8.70 20.35
CA HIS A 116 -0.65 8.89 19.22
C HIS A 116 0.81 8.94 19.69
N PRO A 117 1.71 8.05 19.23
CA PRO A 117 3.07 7.94 19.79
C PRO A 117 3.94 9.18 19.63
N TYR A 118 3.72 9.97 18.57
CA TYR A 118 4.55 11.15 18.24
C TYR A 118 3.81 12.47 18.32
N ARG A 119 2.49 12.45 18.52
CA ARG A 119 1.65 13.65 18.59
C ARG A 119 0.78 13.63 19.86
N PRO A 120 1.41 13.68 21.04
CA PRO A 120 0.67 13.71 22.30
C PRO A 120 -0.23 14.97 22.42
N ASP A 121 0.07 16.01 21.66
CA ASP A 121 -0.74 17.23 21.55
C ASP A 121 -2.13 16.99 20.94
N LEU A 122 -2.33 15.89 20.21
CA LEU A 122 -3.62 15.46 19.66
C LEU A 122 -4.41 14.57 20.62
N GLU A 123 -3.77 13.94 21.60
CA GLU A 123 -4.46 13.05 22.53
C GLU A 123 -5.50 13.81 23.35
N GLY A 124 -6.68 13.24 23.49
CA GLY A 124 -7.82 13.87 24.15
C GLY A 124 -8.54 14.92 23.29
N ARG A 125 -8.23 15.04 21.99
CA ARG A 125 -8.92 16.00 21.11
C ARG A 125 -9.93 15.32 20.20
N ASP A 126 -11.01 16.05 19.96
CA ASP A 126 -11.95 15.76 18.88
C ASP A 126 -11.35 16.22 17.54
N LEU A 127 -11.19 15.29 16.62
CA LEU A 127 -10.60 15.49 15.29
C LEU A 127 -11.66 15.55 14.18
N THR A 128 -12.95 15.63 14.51
CA THR A 128 -14.05 15.74 13.55
C THR A 128 -13.85 16.90 12.57
N SER A 129 -13.36 18.02 13.07
CA SER A 129 -13.10 19.23 12.27
C SER A 129 -11.65 19.37 11.80
N PHE A 130 -10.81 18.35 12.03
CA PHE A 130 -9.42 18.39 11.61
C PHE A 130 -9.35 18.29 10.09
N THR A 131 -8.66 19.26 9.47
CA THR A 131 -8.44 19.32 8.03
C THR A 131 -6.98 19.12 7.68
N ASP A 132 -6.74 18.41 6.60
CA ASP A 132 -5.40 18.32 5.99
C ASP A 132 -5.08 19.57 5.15
N ILE A 133 -3.89 19.61 4.57
CA ILE A 133 -3.42 20.73 3.73
C ILE A 133 -4.24 20.91 2.44
N GLN A 134 -5.04 19.91 2.05
CA GLN A 134 -5.91 19.94 0.88
C GLN A 134 -7.37 20.28 1.24
N GLY A 135 -7.66 20.48 2.55
CA GLY A 135 -9.00 20.75 3.06
C GLY A 135 -9.86 19.50 3.25
N GLY A 136 -9.28 18.30 3.15
CA GLY A 136 -9.96 17.03 3.43
C GLY A 136 -10.10 16.77 4.94
N PHE A 137 -11.04 15.88 5.31
CA PHE A 137 -11.28 15.43 6.69
C PHE A 137 -10.79 13.97 6.86
N PRO A 138 -9.47 13.73 7.01
CA PRO A 138 -8.91 12.39 6.95
C PRO A 138 -9.45 11.46 8.06
N PHE A 139 -9.65 11.96 9.26
CA PHE A 139 -10.13 11.14 10.38
C PHE A 139 -11.61 10.75 10.23
N MET A 140 -12.44 11.66 9.69
CA MET A 140 -13.83 11.32 9.34
C MET A 140 -13.89 10.24 8.26
N GLY A 141 -13.10 10.35 7.20
CA GLY A 141 -13.03 9.33 6.15
C GLY A 141 -12.57 7.96 6.67
N MET A 142 -11.67 7.91 7.66
CA MET A 142 -11.27 6.66 8.31
C MET A 142 -12.43 6.02 9.08
N VAL A 143 -13.19 6.80 9.84
CA VAL A 143 -14.36 6.32 10.59
C VAL A 143 -15.46 5.82 9.64
N GLU A 144 -15.78 6.58 8.59
CA GLU A 144 -16.76 6.17 7.57
C GLU A 144 -16.39 4.85 6.88
N THR A 145 -15.09 4.59 6.73
CA THR A 145 -14.60 3.33 6.12
C THR A 145 -14.67 2.15 7.09
N ALA A 146 -14.65 2.42 8.41
CA ALA A 146 -14.64 1.41 9.46
C ALA A 146 -16.05 0.96 9.89
N LEU A 147 -17.11 1.71 9.55
CA LEU A 147 -18.51 1.42 9.83
C LEU A 147 -19.18 0.64 8.70
#